data_03dc17badc276ea2ca0c7de2a4dc75ee
#
_entry.id   03dc17badc276ea2ca0c7de2a4dc75ee
#
_cell.length_a   1.000
_cell.length_b   1.000
_cell.length_c   1.000
_cell.angle_alpha   90.00
_cell.angle_beta   90.00
_cell.angle_gamma   90.00
#
_symmetry.space_group_name_H-M   'P 1'
#
loop_
_entity.id
_entity.type
_entity.pdbx_description
1 polymer ?
#
loop_
_entity_poly.entity_id
_entity_poly.type
_entity_poly.pdbx_seq_one_letter_code
_entity_poly.pdbx_strand_id
1 'polypeptide(L)'
;MPTEAQKRATAKWQAENKTNVAARVRREVAEEFKAAAKEDGATPNELLRGWIGEYINREVSDMTTEQIQALATIFAICRKATNTRSQSDIDNAQRFPIKWATIMVRKLHAMGKATEDIDREIAEQYGKIDIETFTDNFDKCLTLEQQGVWSLAYFKEMTR
;
A
#
# COMPACT_ATOMS: atom_id res chain seq x y z
N MET A 1 1.12 42.10 -19.45
CA MET A 1 0.02 41.18 -19.77
C MET A 1 0.42 40.32 -20.96
N PRO A 2 0.08 39.01 -21.00
CA PRO A 2 0.42 38.17 -22.15
C PRO A 2 -0.31 38.58 -23.40
N THR A 3 0.39 38.56 -24.55
CA THR A 3 -0.16 38.89 -25.87
C THR A 3 -1.16 37.80 -26.33
N GLU A 4 -2.04 38.14 -27.29
CA GLU A 4 -2.99 37.16 -27.86
C GLU A 4 -2.27 35.95 -28.49
N ALA A 5 -1.10 36.14 -29.09
CA ALA A 5 -0.29 35.06 -29.63
C ALA A 5 0.20 34.11 -28.51
N GLN A 6 0.66 34.65 -27.37
CA GLN A 6 1.07 33.87 -26.21
C GLN A 6 -0.11 33.09 -25.60
N LYS A 7 -1.29 33.70 -25.49
CA LYS A 7 -2.51 33.03 -25.02
C LYS A 7 -2.89 31.84 -25.90
N ARG A 8 -2.87 32.02 -27.25
CA ARG A 8 -3.14 30.94 -28.21
C ARG A 8 -2.12 29.80 -28.14
N ALA A 9 -0.82 30.14 -28.05
CA ALA A 9 0.22 29.14 -27.91
C ALA A 9 0.06 28.34 -26.61
N THR A 10 -0.24 29.01 -25.49
CA THR A 10 -0.48 28.36 -24.20
C THR A 10 -1.71 27.46 -24.24
N ALA A 11 -2.82 27.92 -24.85
CA ALA A 11 -4.06 27.15 -24.98
C ALA A 11 -3.83 25.90 -25.83
N LYS A 12 -3.11 26.02 -26.95
CA LYS A 12 -2.75 24.88 -27.82
C LYS A 12 -1.90 23.87 -27.04
N TRP A 13 -0.83 24.33 -26.37
CA TRP A 13 0.02 23.46 -25.56
C TRP A 13 -0.77 22.75 -24.46
N GLN A 14 -1.68 23.44 -23.77
CA GLN A 14 -2.51 22.83 -22.73
C GLN A 14 -3.45 21.76 -23.29
N ALA A 15 -4.05 22.00 -24.47
CA ALA A 15 -4.92 21.03 -25.12
C ALA A 15 -4.17 19.76 -25.58
N GLU A 16 -2.93 19.90 -26.00
CA GLU A 16 -2.08 18.80 -26.48
C GLU A 16 -1.42 18.01 -25.33
N ASN A 17 -1.10 18.69 -24.20
CA ASN A 17 -0.24 18.12 -23.16
C ASN A 17 -0.91 17.96 -21.79
N LYS A 18 -2.16 18.39 -21.63
CA LYS A 18 -2.89 18.27 -20.37
C LYS A 18 -4.27 17.65 -20.57
N THR A 19 -4.59 16.73 -19.70
CA THR A 19 -5.95 16.17 -19.58
C THR A 19 -6.40 16.22 -18.12
N ASN A 20 -7.71 16.20 -17.90
CA ASN A 20 -8.27 16.20 -16.55
C ASN A 20 -8.53 14.76 -16.11
N VAL A 21 -8.00 14.41 -14.94
CA VAL A 21 -8.43 13.23 -14.19
C VAL A 21 -9.31 13.72 -13.04
N ALA A 22 -10.55 13.25 -12.98
CA ALA A 22 -11.52 13.68 -11.98
C ALA A 22 -12.19 12.47 -11.32
N ALA A 23 -12.44 12.57 -10.01
CA ALA A 23 -13.24 11.61 -9.26
C ALA A 23 -14.50 12.31 -8.74
N ARG A 24 -15.64 11.59 -8.76
CA ARG A 24 -16.88 12.03 -8.11
C ARG A 24 -16.93 11.44 -6.71
N VAL A 25 -16.97 12.31 -5.72
CA VAL A 25 -17.09 11.94 -4.30
C VAL A 25 -18.32 12.62 -3.69
N ARG A 26 -18.77 12.15 -2.52
CA ARG A 26 -19.83 12.85 -1.77
C ARG A 26 -19.38 14.25 -1.39
N ARG A 27 -20.32 15.18 -1.31
CA ARG A 27 -20.05 16.60 -1.02
C ARG A 27 -19.29 16.79 0.29
N GLU A 28 -19.71 16.06 1.33
CA GLU A 28 -19.10 16.09 2.66
C GLU A 28 -17.61 15.71 2.58
N VAL A 29 -17.29 14.59 1.89
CA VAL A 29 -15.92 14.11 1.68
C VAL A 29 -15.07 15.15 0.93
N ALA A 30 -15.67 15.83 -0.07
CA ALA A 30 -14.97 16.87 -0.82
C ALA A 30 -14.65 18.09 0.05
N GLU A 31 -15.54 18.49 0.96
CA GLU A 31 -15.32 19.62 1.85
C GLU A 31 -14.29 19.26 2.96
N GLU A 32 -14.37 18.06 3.54
CA GLU A 32 -13.36 17.54 4.47
C GLU A 32 -11.97 17.49 3.83
N PHE A 33 -11.89 16.99 2.59
CA PHE A 33 -10.62 16.94 1.85
C PHE A 33 -10.04 18.33 1.59
N LYS A 34 -10.88 19.33 1.23
CA LYS A 34 -10.43 20.71 1.05
C LYS A 34 -9.95 21.34 2.35
N ALA A 35 -10.64 21.06 3.46
CA ALA A 35 -10.25 21.56 4.78
C ALA A 35 -8.89 20.97 5.19
N ALA A 36 -8.70 19.65 5.11
CA ALA A 36 -7.45 18.98 5.42
C ALA A 36 -6.30 19.49 4.54
N ALA A 37 -6.51 19.60 3.22
CA ALA A 37 -5.50 20.15 2.32
C ALA A 37 -5.06 21.57 2.72
N LYS A 38 -6.00 22.39 3.16
CA LYS A 38 -5.70 23.75 3.62
C LYS A 38 -4.92 23.77 4.93
N GLU A 39 -5.21 22.85 5.86
CA GLU A 39 -4.45 22.68 7.11
C GLU A 39 -2.99 22.27 6.82
N ASP A 40 -2.77 21.42 5.82
CA ASP A 40 -1.44 20.99 5.37
C ASP A 40 -0.72 22.07 4.51
N GLY A 41 -1.35 23.22 4.29
CA GLY A 41 -0.79 24.29 3.46
C GLY A 41 -0.71 23.96 1.96
N ALA A 42 -1.47 22.95 1.50
CA ALA A 42 -1.50 22.46 0.14
C ALA A 42 -2.86 22.73 -0.52
N THR A 43 -2.92 22.69 -1.84
CA THR A 43 -4.18 22.66 -2.57
C THR A 43 -4.64 21.23 -2.85
N PRO A 44 -5.94 20.95 -2.93
CA PRO A 44 -6.46 19.64 -3.33
C PRO A 44 -5.85 19.10 -4.62
N ASN A 45 -5.59 19.97 -5.59
CA ASN A 45 -4.97 19.58 -6.86
C ASN A 45 -3.50 19.20 -6.74
N GLU A 46 -2.75 19.83 -5.85
CA GLU A 46 -1.34 19.47 -5.57
C GLU A 46 -1.27 18.09 -4.91
N LEU A 47 -2.13 17.84 -3.92
CA LEU A 47 -2.21 16.51 -3.29
C LEU A 47 -2.60 15.43 -4.30
N LEU A 48 -3.63 15.67 -5.13
CA LEU A 48 -4.03 14.71 -6.16
C LEU A 48 -2.91 14.45 -7.17
N ARG A 49 -2.18 15.48 -7.61
CA ARG A 49 -1.03 15.30 -8.51
C ARG A 49 0.10 14.52 -7.85
N GLY A 50 0.39 14.80 -6.59
CA GLY A 50 1.36 14.04 -5.80
C GLY A 50 0.98 12.56 -5.75
N TRP A 51 -0.23 12.24 -5.37
CA TRP A 51 -0.74 10.85 -5.30
C TRP A 51 -0.76 10.15 -6.65
N ILE A 52 -1.13 10.85 -7.74
CA ILE A 52 -1.06 10.29 -9.09
C ILE A 52 0.39 10.00 -9.46
N GLY A 53 1.32 10.92 -9.17
CA GLY A 53 2.75 10.73 -9.40
C GLY A 53 3.31 9.55 -8.61
N GLU A 54 3.01 9.46 -7.33
CA GLU A 54 3.38 8.32 -6.49
C GLU A 54 2.78 7.00 -7.00
N TYR A 55 1.53 7.02 -7.44
CA TYR A 55 0.86 5.84 -7.98
C TYR A 55 1.49 5.34 -9.28
N ILE A 56 1.84 6.26 -10.20
CA ILE A 56 2.45 5.91 -11.49
C ILE A 56 3.89 5.44 -11.32
N ASN A 57 4.65 6.08 -10.42
CA ASN A 57 6.07 5.81 -10.20
C ASN A 57 6.32 4.74 -9.14
N ARG A 58 5.27 4.15 -8.55
CA ARG A 58 5.44 3.08 -7.58
C ARG A 58 6.10 1.87 -8.22
N GLU A 59 7.11 1.37 -7.59
CA GLU A 59 7.67 0.09 -7.96
C GLU A 59 6.71 -1.03 -7.59
N VAL A 60 6.44 -1.90 -8.55
CA VAL A 60 5.55 -3.05 -8.39
C VAL A 60 6.37 -4.28 -8.06
N SER A 61 5.90 -5.07 -7.12
CA SER A 61 6.53 -6.32 -6.72
C SER A 61 6.47 -7.38 -7.84
N ASP A 62 7.57 -8.11 -8.00
CA ASP A 62 7.69 -9.28 -8.89
C ASP A 62 7.61 -10.62 -8.14
N MET A 63 7.17 -10.59 -6.87
CA MET A 63 7.01 -11.78 -6.05
C MET A 63 6.06 -12.80 -6.66
N THR A 64 6.40 -14.08 -6.46
CA THR A 64 5.55 -15.20 -6.85
C THR A 64 4.30 -15.32 -5.97
N THR A 65 3.29 -16.03 -6.47
CA THR A 65 2.08 -16.36 -5.69
C THR A 65 2.40 -17.02 -4.36
N GLU A 66 3.36 -17.95 -4.32
CA GLU A 66 3.76 -18.66 -3.10
C GLU A 66 4.38 -17.72 -2.06
N GLN A 67 5.24 -16.81 -2.49
CA GLN A 67 5.88 -15.81 -1.62
C GLN A 67 4.85 -14.84 -1.03
N ILE A 68 3.90 -14.40 -1.84
CA ILE A 68 2.79 -13.53 -1.41
C ILE A 68 1.91 -14.24 -0.38
N GLN A 69 1.58 -15.52 -0.61
CA GLN A 69 0.81 -16.34 0.33
C GLN A 69 1.55 -16.55 1.64
N ALA A 70 2.86 -16.78 1.60
CA ALA A 70 3.69 -16.92 2.79
C ALA A 70 3.66 -15.66 3.65
N LEU A 71 3.81 -14.47 3.05
CA LEU A 71 3.74 -13.19 3.77
C LEU A 71 2.35 -12.92 4.37
N ALA A 72 1.29 -13.26 3.65
CA ALA A 72 -0.07 -13.16 4.16
C ALA A 72 -0.30 -14.06 5.38
N THR A 73 0.26 -15.27 5.33
CA THR A 73 0.21 -16.25 6.43
C THR A 73 0.99 -15.73 7.66
N ILE A 74 2.21 -15.24 7.47
CA ILE A 74 3.00 -14.61 8.56
C ILE A 74 2.20 -13.49 9.23
N PHE A 75 1.62 -12.59 8.43
CA PHE A 75 0.84 -11.48 8.95
C PHE A 75 -0.39 -11.96 9.74
N ALA A 76 -1.10 -12.99 9.26
CA ALA A 76 -2.24 -13.58 9.92
C ALA A 76 -1.87 -14.22 11.27
N ILE A 77 -0.79 -15.02 11.31
CA ILE A 77 -0.26 -15.65 12.54
C ILE A 77 0.04 -14.57 13.59
N CYS A 78 0.81 -13.54 13.21
CA CYS A 78 1.14 -12.45 14.11
C CYS A 78 -0.10 -11.71 14.60
N ARG A 79 -1.08 -11.49 13.72
CA ARG A 79 -2.32 -10.80 14.05
C ARG A 79 -3.18 -11.59 15.05
N LYS A 80 -3.32 -12.90 14.86
CA LYS A 80 -3.99 -13.80 15.80
C LYS A 80 -3.35 -13.72 17.17
N ALA A 81 -2.03 -13.92 17.23
CA ALA A 81 -1.28 -13.94 18.48
C ALA A 81 -1.32 -12.58 19.21
N THR A 82 -1.24 -11.46 18.49
CA THR A 82 -1.28 -10.11 19.09
C THR A 82 -2.70 -9.63 19.38
N ASN A 83 -3.74 -10.29 18.84
CA ASN A 83 -5.14 -9.85 18.88
C ASN A 83 -5.34 -8.41 18.33
N THR A 84 -4.56 -8.04 17.33
CA THR A 84 -4.64 -6.72 16.69
C THR A 84 -5.81 -6.69 15.71
N ARG A 85 -6.68 -5.65 15.77
CA ARG A 85 -7.90 -5.53 14.95
C ARG A 85 -7.91 -4.34 14.00
N SER A 86 -6.78 -3.69 13.78
CA SER A 86 -6.68 -2.51 12.90
C SER A 86 -6.95 -2.90 11.43
N GLN A 87 -7.94 -2.26 10.80
CA GLN A 87 -8.21 -2.43 9.38
C GLN A 87 -7.11 -1.80 8.53
N SER A 88 -6.59 -0.63 8.96
CA SER A 88 -5.49 0.02 8.25
C SER A 88 -4.22 -0.83 8.18
N ASP A 89 -3.96 -1.68 9.19
CA ASP A 89 -2.83 -2.61 9.15
C ASP A 89 -3.02 -3.68 8.08
N ILE A 90 -4.27 -4.16 7.86
CA ILE A 90 -4.59 -5.10 6.78
C ILE A 90 -4.39 -4.44 5.42
N ASP A 91 -4.95 -3.25 5.22
CA ASP A 91 -4.90 -2.54 3.95
C ASP A 91 -3.44 -2.23 3.55
N ASN A 92 -2.62 -1.85 4.53
CA ASN A 92 -1.20 -1.63 4.33
C ASN A 92 -0.41 -2.92 4.08
N ALA A 93 -0.71 -4.00 4.83
CA ALA A 93 -0.05 -5.30 4.64
C ALA A 93 -0.40 -5.92 3.28
N GLN A 94 -1.62 -5.72 2.81
CA GLN A 94 -2.04 -6.11 1.48
C GLN A 94 -1.29 -5.37 0.37
N ARG A 95 -0.90 -4.12 0.61
CA ARG A 95 -0.14 -3.30 -0.35
C ARG A 95 1.35 -3.53 -0.27
N PHE A 96 1.92 -3.63 0.93
CA PHE A 96 3.35 -3.73 1.22
C PHE A 96 3.63 -4.93 2.15
N PRO A 97 3.50 -6.17 1.65
CA PRO A 97 3.43 -7.35 2.49
C PRO A 97 4.71 -7.64 3.27
N ILE A 98 5.89 -7.47 2.69
CA ILE A 98 7.17 -7.72 3.37
C ILE A 98 7.36 -6.76 4.53
N LYS A 99 7.17 -5.47 4.27
CA LYS A 99 7.30 -4.42 5.29
C LYS A 99 6.36 -4.67 6.48
N TRP A 100 5.10 -4.97 6.19
CA TRP A 100 4.11 -5.16 7.24
C TRP A 100 4.21 -6.49 7.95
N ALA A 101 4.61 -7.58 7.28
CA ALA A 101 4.95 -8.82 7.93
C ALA A 101 6.11 -8.61 8.92
N THR A 102 7.15 -7.89 8.52
CA THR A 102 8.30 -7.55 9.38
C THR A 102 7.88 -6.71 10.60
N ILE A 103 7.04 -5.69 10.41
CA ILE A 103 6.51 -4.86 11.51
C ILE A 103 5.72 -5.72 12.48
N MET A 104 4.86 -6.62 11.99
CA MET A 104 4.03 -7.46 12.84
C MET A 104 4.83 -8.50 13.62
N VAL A 105 5.86 -9.10 13.03
CA VAL A 105 6.79 -10.01 13.74
C VAL A 105 7.52 -9.27 14.87
N ARG A 106 8.06 -8.07 14.59
CA ARG A 106 8.68 -7.25 15.64
C ARG A 106 7.71 -6.88 16.76
N LYS A 107 6.47 -6.54 16.42
CA LYS A 107 5.41 -6.23 17.39
C LYS A 107 5.07 -7.44 18.25
N LEU A 108 4.98 -8.63 17.65
CA LEU A 108 4.74 -9.90 18.35
C LEU A 108 5.79 -10.15 19.43
N HIS A 109 7.09 -10.04 19.08
CA HIS A 109 8.20 -10.21 20.02
C HIS A 109 8.21 -9.11 21.08
N ALA A 110 8.01 -7.85 20.72
CA ALA A 110 7.96 -6.74 21.67
C ALA A 110 6.83 -6.88 22.71
N MET A 111 5.73 -7.55 22.35
CA MET A 111 4.62 -7.84 23.25
C MET A 111 4.84 -9.11 24.10
N GLY A 112 5.96 -9.82 23.92
CA GLY A 112 6.24 -11.09 24.61
C GLY A 112 5.27 -12.20 24.26
N LYS A 113 4.65 -12.15 23.07
CA LYS A 113 3.65 -13.13 22.60
C LYS A 113 4.22 -14.15 21.60
N ALA A 114 5.47 -14.03 21.25
CA ALA A 114 6.19 -15.02 20.46
C ALA A 114 6.42 -16.28 21.32
N THR A 115 6.00 -17.43 20.81
CA THR A 115 6.30 -18.74 21.37
C THR A 115 7.17 -19.52 20.39
N GLU A 116 7.87 -20.56 20.84
CA GLU A 116 8.70 -21.40 19.97
C GLU A 116 7.91 -21.97 18.78
N ASP A 117 6.65 -22.34 19.00
CA ASP A 117 5.79 -22.87 17.92
C ASP A 117 5.43 -21.78 16.90
N ILE A 118 5.09 -20.57 17.36
CA ILE A 118 4.79 -19.44 16.49
C ILE A 118 6.04 -19.03 15.70
N ASP A 119 7.21 -18.96 16.36
CA ASP A 119 8.47 -18.59 15.70
C ASP A 119 8.87 -19.63 14.65
N ARG A 120 8.67 -20.92 14.94
CA ARG A 120 8.91 -22.00 13.97
C ARG A 120 7.98 -21.87 12.76
N GLU A 121 6.68 -21.63 12.96
CA GLU A 121 5.71 -21.48 11.88
C GLU A 121 6.04 -20.24 11.01
N ILE A 122 6.41 -19.14 11.61
CA ILE A 122 6.87 -17.92 10.91
C ILE A 122 8.15 -18.21 10.11
N ALA A 123 9.12 -18.91 10.71
CA ALA A 123 10.37 -19.26 10.04
C ALA A 123 10.15 -20.17 8.81
N GLU A 124 9.23 -21.15 8.91
CA GLU A 124 8.84 -21.99 7.76
C GLU A 124 8.27 -21.17 6.61
N GLN A 125 7.47 -20.14 6.90
CA GLN A 125 6.93 -19.25 5.84
C GLN A 125 8.02 -18.36 5.25
N TYR A 126 8.91 -17.78 6.08
CA TYR A 126 10.05 -16.99 5.57
C TYR A 126 11.00 -17.83 4.72
N GLY A 127 11.14 -19.14 5.00
CA GLY A 127 11.94 -20.05 4.19
C GLY A 127 11.49 -20.21 2.73
N LYS A 128 10.28 -19.74 2.38
CA LYS A 128 9.76 -19.69 1.01
C LYS A 128 10.16 -18.42 0.25
N ILE A 129 10.83 -17.48 0.92
CA ILE A 129 11.21 -16.17 0.37
C ILE A 129 12.72 -16.09 0.46
N ASP A 130 13.39 -16.06 -0.69
CA ASP A 130 14.83 -15.85 -0.72
C ASP A 130 15.21 -14.43 -0.30
N ILE A 131 16.46 -14.23 0.10
CA ILE A 131 16.96 -12.97 0.64
C ILE A 131 16.95 -11.84 -0.41
N GLU A 132 17.18 -12.17 -1.68
CA GLU A 132 17.18 -11.22 -2.79
C GLU A 132 15.75 -10.70 -3.01
N THR A 133 14.78 -11.60 -3.17
CA THR A 133 13.35 -11.24 -3.25
C THR A 133 12.90 -10.39 -2.06
N PHE A 134 13.32 -10.76 -0.84
CA PHE A 134 12.97 -10.02 0.36
C PHE A 134 13.52 -8.59 0.32
N THR A 135 14.77 -8.41 -0.07
CA THR A 135 15.44 -7.11 -0.12
C THR A 135 14.87 -6.23 -1.22
N ASP A 136 14.72 -6.79 -2.42
CA ASP A 136 14.30 -6.06 -3.61
C ASP A 136 12.83 -5.63 -3.57
N ASN A 137 12.00 -6.37 -2.82
CA ASN A 137 10.56 -6.09 -2.73
C ASN A 137 10.13 -5.42 -1.41
N PHE A 138 11.05 -5.02 -0.54
CA PHE A 138 10.71 -4.52 0.81
C PHE A 138 9.74 -3.34 0.79
N ASP A 139 9.96 -2.37 -0.10
CA ASP A 139 9.12 -1.17 -0.26
C ASP A 139 8.25 -1.20 -1.53
N LYS A 140 8.29 -2.29 -2.31
CA LYS A 140 7.44 -2.44 -3.50
C LYS A 140 6.02 -2.81 -3.11
N CYS A 141 5.05 -2.33 -3.90
CA CYS A 141 3.65 -2.65 -3.67
C CYS A 141 3.15 -3.79 -4.56
N LEU A 142 2.17 -4.53 -4.06
CA LEU A 142 1.48 -5.54 -4.84
C LEU A 142 0.54 -4.92 -5.89
N THR A 143 0.42 -5.56 -7.06
CA THR A 143 -0.67 -5.28 -8.01
C THR A 143 -2.03 -5.62 -7.39
N LEU A 144 -3.13 -5.18 -8.01
CA LEU A 144 -4.48 -5.55 -7.54
C LEU A 144 -4.72 -7.06 -7.58
N GLU A 145 -4.20 -7.75 -8.59
CA GLU A 145 -4.28 -9.21 -8.70
C GLU A 145 -3.52 -9.89 -7.56
N GLN A 146 -2.28 -9.48 -7.31
CA GLN A 146 -1.45 -9.96 -6.21
C GLN A 146 -2.07 -9.67 -4.84
N GLN A 147 -2.72 -8.52 -4.66
CA GLN A 147 -3.47 -8.17 -3.46
C GLN A 147 -4.66 -9.12 -3.25
N GLY A 148 -5.31 -9.58 -4.33
CA GLY A 148 -6.33 -10.63 -4.28
C GLY A 148 -5.77 -11.95 -3.75
N VAL A 149 -4.60 -12.37 -4.26
CA VAL A 149 -3.90 -13.58 -3.77
C VAL A 149 -3.57 -13.46 -2.28
N TRP A 150 -3.01 -12.33 -1.86
CA TRP A 150 -2.69 -12.05 -0.47
C TRP A 150 -3.94 -12.14 0.43
N SER A 151 -5.04 -11.50 0.03
CA SER A 151 -6.28 -11.50 0.80
C SER A 151 -6.86 -12.89 0.99
N LEU A 152 -6.88 -13.71 -0.06
CA LEU A 152 -7.38 -15.07 0.03
C LEU A 152 -6.55 -15.92 1.00
N ALA A 153 -5.22 -15.82 0.95
CA ALA A 153 -4.33 -16.52 1.87
C ALA A 153 -4.52 -16.04 3.31
N TYR A 154 -4.59 -14.74 3.52
CA TYR A 154 -4.83 -14.12 4.82
C TYR A 154 -6.14 -14.61 5.45
N PHE A 155 -7.27 -14.54 4.73
CA PHE A 155 -8.56 -14.98 5.26
C PHE A 155 -8.62 -16.48 5.51
N LYS A 156 -8.01 -17.29 4.63
CA LYS A 156 -7.87 -18.73 4.83
C LYS A 156 -7.16 -19.05 6.14
N GLU A 157 -6.07 -18.35 6.42
CA GLU A 157 -5.32 -18.54 7.65
C GLU A 157 -6.09 -18.03 8.88
N MET A 158 -6.79 -16.89 8.77
CA MET A 158 -7.60 -16.35 9.88
C MET A 158 -8.77 -17.23 10.29
N THR A 159 -9.27 -18.10 9.40
CA THR A 159 -10.38 -19.03 9.65
C THR A 159 -9.92 -20.43 10.09
N ARG A 160 -8.64 -20.72 10.03
CA ARG A 160 -8.02 -21.96 10.50
C ARG A 160 -7.81 -21.92 12.02
#